data_ddeddfa5edb7b639b40f1c0a0373da47
#
_entry.id   ddeddfa5edb7b639b40f1c0a0373da47
#
_cell.length_a   1.000
_cell.length_b   1.000
_cell.length_c   1.000
_cell.angle_alpha   90.00
_cell.angle_beta   90.00
_cell.angle_gamma   90.00
#
_symmetry.space_group_name_H-M   'P 1'
#
loop_
_entity.id
_entity.type
_entity.pdbx_description
1 polymer ?
#
loop_
_entity_poly.entity_id
_entity_poly.type
_entity_poly.pdbx_seq_one_letter_code
_entity_poly.pdbx_strand_id
1 'polypeptide(L)'
;MLCLVAVQAIAADNANDETALDRIVATINDDVLTESELDELIANARNNMRGRKIKLPPAELLRQQVLKQAILENLQLQLAARNGIRISEADIDGAIDRIKKTNELSQASLLKKLKRDGLTLEKYREQLKKELTMQRLLDREVRRRVHISEAEISDFLSQRQQVGNDGYHLSHILLPLPETATPEVINKLQQQAQNLVIQLRNGASFKTLAAAHSQGREALDGGVLGWRPSGQLPDLFVNALSKMDKGAVSEPL
;
A
#
# COMPACT_ATOMS: atom_id res chain seq x y z
N MET A 1 -14.68 77.08 29.12
CA MET A 1 -13.84 75.91 29.43
C MET A 1 -14.61 74.65 28.98
N LEU A 2 -14.28 74.17 27.77
CA LEU A 2 -14.99 73.08 27.11
C LEU A 2 -14.11 71.83 27.27
N CYS A 3 -14.60 70.83 28.07
CA CYS A 3 -13.91 69.53 28.19
C CYS A 3 -14.41 68.60 27.11
N LEU A 4 -13.50 68.26 26.20
CA LEU A 4 -13.73 67.22 25.20
C LEU A 4 -13.32 65.85 25.79
N VAL A 5 -14.29 64.96 25.99
CA VAL A 5 -14.01 63.59 26.40
C VAL A 5 -13.96 62.74 25.12
N ALA A 6 -12.75 62.25 24.77
CA ALA A 6 -12.57 61.31 23.71
C ALA A 6 -12.83 59.87 24.22
N VAL A 7 -13.90 59.25 23.74
CA VAL A 7 -14.18 57.82 23.97
C VAL A 7 -13.45 57.03 22.91
N GLN A 8 -12.40 56.28 23.31
CA GLN A 8 -11.77 55.26 22.46
C GLN A 8 -12.61 53.99 22.51
N ALA A 9 -13.22 53.66 21.39
CA ALA A 9 -13.82 52.34 21.21
C ALA A 9 -12.70 51.34 20.97
N ILE A 10 -12.50 50.44 21.94
CA ILE A 10 -11.68 49.23 21.77
C ILE A 10 -12.53 48.27 20.97
N ALA A 11 -12.22 48.11 19.68
CA ALA A 11 -12.74 47.00 18.90
C ALA A 11 -12.14 45.70 19.48
N ALA A 12 -12.97 44.92 20.14
CA ALA A 12 -12.64 43.52 20.47
C ALA A 12 -12.61 42.76 19.15
N ASP A 13 -11.41 42.43 18.73
CA ASP A 13 -11.15 41.50 17.63
C ASP A 13 -11.58 40.12 18.15
N ASN A 14 -12.87 39.78 17.97
CA ASN A 14 -13.33 38.40 18.12
C ASN A 14 -12.73 37.61 16.95
N ALA A 15 -11.51 37.11 17.15
CA ALA A 15 -11.02 36.00 16.37
C ALA A 15 -12.01 34.84 16.61
N ASN A 16 -12.99 34.72 15.72
CA ASN A 16 -13.74 33.50 15.55
C ASN A 16 -12.70 32.42 15.22
N ASP A 17 -12.32 31.69 16.24
CA ASP A 17 -11.71 30.39 16.11
C ASP A 17 -12.84 29.45 15.65
N GLU A 18 -13.30 29.66 14.39
CA GLU A 18 -14.08 28.68 13.67
C GLU A 18 -13.14 27.49 13.53
N THR A 19 -13.28 26.51 14.44
CA THR A 19 -12.74 25.16 14.22
C THR A 19 -13.29 24.71 12.87
N ALA A 20 -12.48 24.90 11.83
CA ALA A 20 -12.86 24.51 10.49
C ALA A 20 -13.28 23.04 10.53
N LEU A 21 -14.55 22.78 10.27
CA LEU A 21 -15.07 21.42 10.20
C LEU A 21 -14.24 20.65 9.18
N ASP A 22 -13.74 19.49 9.55
CA ASP A 22 -12.93 18.67 8.68
C ASP A 22 -13.75 18.22 7.46
N ARG A 23 -13.22 18.39 6.27
CA ARG A 23 -13.94 18.15 5.03
C ARG A 23 -13.94 16.65 4.71
N ILE A 24 -15.10 16.10 4.34
CA ILE A 24 -15.21 14.73 3.84
C ILE A 24 -14.64 14.67 2.42
N VAL A 25 -13.66 13.79 2.20
CA VAL A 25 -13.04 13.53 0.90
C VAL A 25 -13.68 12.35 0.20
N ALA A 26 -14.06 11.33 0.96
CA ALA A 26 -14.75 10.16 0.43
C ALA A 26 -15.74 9.59 1.45
N THR A 27 -16.86 9.07 0.96
CA THR A 27 -17.81 8.26 1.73
C THR A 27 -17.64 6.81 1.27
N ILE A 28 -17.43 5.90 2.22
CA ILE A 28 -17.11 4.49 1.97
C ILE A 28 -18.14 3.63 2.71
N ASN A 29 -19.29 3.39 2.09
CA ASN A 29 -20.48 2.82 2.72
C ASN A 29 -20.92 3.68 3.94
N ASP A 30 -20.79 3.11 5.16
CA ASP A 30 -21.16 3.77 6.42
C ASP A 30 -20.03 4.58 7.04
N ASP A 31 -18.81 4.52 6.46
CA ASP A 31 -17.64 5.24 6.91
C ASP A 31 -17.35 6.46 6.05
N VAL A 32 -16.59 7.39 6.58
CA VAL A 32 -16.08 8.57 5.87
C VAL A 32 -14.57 8.66 6.01
N LEU A 33 -13.93 9.20 4.98
CA LEU A 33 -12.53 9.61 5.02
C LEU A 33 -12.49 11.13 4.96
N THR A 34 -11.83 11.74 5.91
CA THR A 34 -11.72 13.20 6.01
C THR A 34 -10.43 13.72 5.36
N GLU A 35 -10.38 15.04 5.12
CA GLU A 35 -9.21 15.69 4.53
C GLU A 35 -7.99 15.56 5.44
N SER A 36 -8.17 15.77 6.76
CA SER A 36 -7.08 15.64 7.72
C SER A 36 -6.52 14.22 7.80
N GLU A 37 -7.38 13.21 7.74
CA GLU A 37 -6.96 11.80 7.70
C GLU A 37 -6.18 11.50 6.42
N LEU A 38 -6.67 11.97 5.26
CA LEU A 38 -5.96 11.80 3.99
C LEU A 38 -4.60 12.50 4.00
N ASP A 39 -4.52 13.70 4.56
CA ASP A 39 -3.26 14.43 4.67
C ASP A 39 -2.25 13.72 5.59
N GLU A 40 -2.70 13.11 6.71
CA GLU A 40 -1.85 12.27 7.56
C GLU A 40 -1.33 11.06 6.77
N LEU A 41 -2.20 10.37 6.01
CA LEU A 41 -1.80 9.24 5.17
C LEU A 41 -0.79 9.64 4.10
N ILE A 42 -0.98 10.80 3.45
CA ILE A 42 -0.03 11.35 2.47
C ILE A 42 1.32 11.68 3.12
N ALA A 43 1.30 12.28 4.30
CA ALA A 43 2.53 12.59 5.04
C ALA A 43 3.30 11.32 5.39
N ASN A 44 2.60 10.28 5.87
CA ASN A 44 3.17 8.98 6.17
C ASN A 44 3.77 8.32 4.91
N ALA A 45 3.05 8.33 3.79
CA ALA A 45 3.54 7.82 2.51
C ALA A 45 4.81 8.56 2.05
N ARG A 46 4.83 9.89 2.13
CA ARG A 46 6.01 10.71 1.80
C ARG A 46 7.23 10.35 2.66
N ASN A 47 7.02 10.20 3.97
CA ASN A 47 8.10 9.87 4.90
C ASN A 47 8.66 8.47 4.62
N ASN A 48 7.79 7.50 4.36
CA ASN A 48 8.18 6.14 4.00
C ASN A 48 8.99 6.11 2.69
N MET A 49 8.50 6.80 1.64
CA MET A 49 9.22 6.90 0.37
C MET A 49 10.59 7.57 0.52
N ARG A 50 10.69 8.65 1.32
CA ARG A 50 11.97 9.30 1.62
C ARG A 50 12.93 8.35 2.34
N GLY A 51 12.46 7.63 3.35
CA GLY A 51 13.25 6.63 4.06
C GLY A 51 13.80 5.53 3.16
N ARG A 52 13.06 5.16 2.12
CA ARG A 52 13.46 4.18 1.09
C ARG A 52 14.20 4.80 -0.10
N LYS A 53 14.50 6.10 -0.06
CA LYS A 53 15.14 6.85 -1.15
C LYS A 53 14.37 6.75 -2.48
N ILE A 54 13.05 6.71 -2.42
CA ILE A 54 12.15 6.74 -3.60
C ILE A 54 11.86 8.20 -3.90
N LYS A 55 12.08 8.61 -5.16
CA LYS A 55 11.70 9.95 -5.61
C LYS A 55 10.18 10.10 -5.58
N LEU A 56 9.71 11.17 -4.96
CA LEU A 56 8.28 11.44 -4.85
C LEU A 56 7.66 11.68 -6.23
N PRO A 57 6.50 11.08 -6.53
CA PRO A 57 5.73 11.43 -7.72
C PRO A 57 5.13 12.85 -7.56
N PRO A 58 4.55 13.43 -8.63
CA PRO A 58 3.77 14.65 -8.53
C PRO A 58 2.73 14.58 -7.42
N ALA A 59 2.54 15.69 -6.70
CA ALA A 59 1.72 15.72 -5.48
C ALA A 59 0.29 15.21 -5.74
N GLU A 60 -0.30 15.58 -6.87
CA GLU A 60 -1.64 15.17 -7.25
C GLU A 60 -1.74 13.66 -7.48
N LEU A 61 -0.77 13.05 -8.16
CA LEU A 61 -0.74 11.60 -8.37
C LEU A 61 -0.55 10.85 -7.05
N LEU A 62 0.31 11.35 -6.16
CA LEU A 62 0.49 10.75 -4.84
C LEU A 62 -0.81 10.82 -4.03
N ARG A 63 -1.50 11.97 -4.04
CA ARG A 63 -2.78 12.15 -3.36
C ARG A 63 -3.82 11.17 -3.88
N GLN A 64 -3.98 11.07 -5.20
CA GLN A 64 -4.92 10.12 -5.82
C GLN A 64 -4.60 8.68 -5.48
N GLN A 65 -3.32 8.31 -5.47
CA GLN A 65 -2.87 6.97 -5.15
C GLN A 65 -3.14 6.62 -3.68
N VAL A 66 -2.82 7.52 -2.76
CA VAL A 66 -3.08 7.33 -1.33
C VAL A 66 -4.58 7.25 -1.05
N LEU A 67 -5.38 8.12 -1.68
CA LEU A 67 -6.85 8.10 -1.55
C LEU A 67 -7.43 6.74 -2.01
N LYS A 68 -7.02 6.25 -3.19
CA LYS A 68 -7.48 4.95 -3.70
C LYS A 68 -7.11 3.81 -2.74
N GLN A 69 -5.89 3.83 -2.24
CA GLN A 69 -5.42 2.81 -1.30
C GLN A 69 -6.19 2.86 0.02
N ALA A 70 -6.46 4.05 0.56
CA ALA A 70 -7.25 4.24 1.78
C ALA A 70 -8.69 3.72 1.62
N ILE A 71 -9.32 4.02 0.48
CA ILE A 71 -10.68 3.51 0.17
C ILE A 71 -10.66 1.97 0.10
N LEU A 72 -9.71 1.39 -0.62
CA LEU A 72 -9.61 -0.06 -0.75
C LEU A 72 -9.36 -0.74 0.59
N GLU A 73 -8.44 -0.21 1.40
CA GLU A 73 -8.16 -0.72 2.74
C GLU A 73 -9.42 -0.68 3.63
N ASN A 74 -10.15 0.43 3.62
CA ASN A 74 -11.38 0.57 4.39
C ASN A 74 -12.44 -0.46 3.95
N LEU A 75 -12.69 -0.61 2.63
CA LEU A 75 -13.61 -1.62 2.11
C LEU A 75 -13.23 -3.04 2.52
N GLN A 76 -11.95 -3.37 2.51
CA GLN A 76 -11.47 -4.68 2.93
C GLN A 76 -11.65 -4.90 4.44
N LEU A 77 -11.40 -3.89 5.27
CA LEU A 77 -11.65 -3.96 6.71
C LEU A 77 -13.14 -4.12 7.03
N GLN A 78 -14.02 -3.42 6.31
CA GLN A 78 -15.47 -3.61 6.42
C GLN A 78 -15.89 -5.03 6.01
N LEU A 79 -15.34 -5.56 4.91
CA LEU A 79 -15.60 -6.94 4.49
C LEU A 79 -15.13 -7.94 5.54
N ALA A 80 -13.95 -7.73 6.12
CA ALA A 80 -13.45 -8.56 7.23
C ALA A 80 -14.40 -8.54 8.42
N ALA A 81 -14.90 -7.37 8.80
CA ALA A 81 -15.86 -7.23 9.90
C ALA A 81 -17.19 -7.95 9.61
N ARG A 82 -17.74 -7.78 8.39
CA ARG A 82 -18.96 -8.51 7.93
C ARG A 82 -18.77 -10.03 7.95
N ASN A 83 -17.57 -10.50 7.63
CA ASN A 83 -17.21 -11.92 7.67
C ASN A 83 -16.88 -12.41 9.09
N GLY A 84 -17.07 -11.59 10.12
CA GLY A 84 -16.81 -11.95 11.52
C GLY A 84 -15.33 -12.17 11.85
N ILE A 85 -14.42 -11.61 11.06
CA ILE A 85 -12.98 -11.66 11.34
C ILE A 85 -12.68 -10.69 12.46
N ARG A 86 -12.18 -11.22 13.57
CA ARG A 86 -11.79 -10.43 14.76
C ARG A 86 -10.36 -10.77 15.13
N ILE A 87 -9.57 -9.75 15.43
CA ILE A 87 -8.21 -9.87 15.95
C ILE A 87 -8.26 -9.51 17.43
N SER A 88 -7.86 -10.45 18.28
CA SER A 88 -7.78 -10.25 19.72
C SER A 88 -6.48 -9.56 20.12
N GLU A 89 -6.45 -8.98 21.33
CA GLU A 89 -5.21 -8.41 21.87
C GLU A 89 -4.10 -9.47 21.99
N ALA A 90 -4.45 -10.71 22.32
CA ALA A 90 -3.50 -11.83 22.35
C ALA A 90 -2.90 -12.13 20.96
N ASP A 91 -3.67 -11.99 19.88
CA ASP A 91 -3.14 -12.13 18.51
C ASP A 91 -2.10 -11.05 18.21
N ILE A 92 -2.37 -9.81 18.63
CA ILE A 92 -1.47 -8.66 18.45
C ILE A 92 -0.19 -8.85 19.26
N ASP A 93 -0.32 -9.25 20.53
CA ASP A 93 0.83 -9.50 21.40
C ASP A 93 1.71 -10.63 20.85
N GLY A 94 1.07 -11.73 20.42
CA GLY A 94 1.78 -12.84 19.78
C GLY A 94 2.49 -12.43 18.46
N ALA A 95 1.91 -11.49 17.70
CA ALA A 95 2.56 -10.95 16.51
C ALA A 95 3.77 -10.07 16.87
N ILE A 96 3.63 -9.20 17.88
CA ILE A 96 4.75 -8.38 18.40
C ILE A 96 5.88 -9.27 18.89
N ASP A 97 5.58 -10.34 19.62
CA ASP A 97 6.59 -11.27 20.13
C ASP A 97 7.31 -12.00 19.00
N ARG A 98 6.59 -12.42 17.95
CA ARG A 98 7.21 -13.00 16.74
C ARG A 98 8.15 -12.01 16.06
N ILE A 99 7.71 -10.74 15.90
CA ILE A 99 8.52 -9.68 15.30
C ILE A 99 9.80 -9.44 16.12
N LYS A 100 9.67 -9.35 17.45
CA LYS A 100 10.82 -9.22 18.35
C LYS A 100 11.78 -10.38 18.20
N LYS A 101 11.27 -11.62 18.20
CA LYS A 101 12.07 -12.83 18.08
C LYS A 101 12.80 -12.90 16.74
N THR A 102 12.09 -12.64 15.63
CA THR A 102 12.67 -12.70 14.27
C THR A 102 13.74 -11.63 14.05
N ASN A 103 13.60 -10.46 14.68
CA ASN A 103 14.56 -9.35 14.53
C ASN A 103 15.52 -9.23 15.71
N GLU A 104 15.53 -10.19 16.63
CA GLU A 104 16.38 -10.21 17.84
C GLU A 104 16.25 -8.92 18.68
N LEU A 105 15.02 -8.38 18.78
CA LEU A 105 14.73 -7.14 19.47
C LEU A 105 14.23 -7.40 20.89
N SER A 106 14.79 -6.68 21.87
CA SER A 106 14.17 -6.53 23.18
C SER A 106 12.96 -5.58 23.12
N GLN A 107 12.10 -5.61 24.14
CA GLN A 107 10.98 -4.66 24.25
C GLN A 107 11.47 -3.20 24.22
N ALA A 108 12.54 -2.89 24.94
CA ALA A 108 13.13 -1.56 24.96
C ALA A 108 13.66 -1.12 23.59
N SER A 109 14.28 -2.06 22.85
CA SER A 109 14.78 -1.80 21.49
C SER A 109 13.65 -1.54 20.50
N LEU A 110 12.52 -2.29 20.60
CA LEU A 110 11.34 -2.05 19.81
C LEU A 110 10.77 -0.64 20.06
N LEU A 111 10.55 -0.28 21.33
CA LEU A 111 10.03 1.05 21.70
C LEU A 111 10.95 2.18 21.21
N LYS A 112 12.27 2.01 21.34
CA LYS A 112 13.25 2.99 20.83
C LYS A 112 13.17 3.15 19.32
N LYS A 113 12.98 2.03 18.60
CA LYS A 113 12.81 2.05 17.13
C LYS A 113 11.52 2.76 16.72
N LEU A 114 10.39 2.42 17.35
CA LEU A 114 9.10 3.07 17.10
C LEU A 114 9.18 4.58 17.34
N LYS A 115 9.75 5.00 18.48
CA LYS A 115 9.93 6.42 18.79
C LYS A 115 10.79 7.15 17.75
N ARG A 116 11.85 6.52 17.27
CA ARG A 116 12.71 7.09 16.20
C ARG A 116 11.94 7.24 14.91
N ASP A 117 11.04 6.31 14.62
CA ASP A 117 10.22 6.30 13.41
C ASP A 117 8.92 7.14 13.58
N GLY A 118 8.78 7.87 14.72
CA GLY A 118 7.67 8.77 15.03
C GLY A 118 6.37 8.06 15.41
N LEU A 119 6.44 6.77 15.76
CA LEU A 119 5.29 5.94 16.10
C LEU A 119 5.15 5.74 17.61
N THR A 120 3.92 5.77 18.12
CA THR A 120 3.59 5.27 19.46
C THR A 120 3.34 3.76 19.41
N LEU A 121 3.46 3.08 20.56
CA LEU A 121 3.13 1.66 20.63
C LEU A 121 1.65 1.40 20.29
N GLU A 122 0.76 2.29 20.66
CA GLU A 122 -0.69 2.20 20.34
C GLU A 122 -0.93 2.26 18.84
N LYS A 123 -0.42 3.29 18.15
CA LYS A 123 -0.52 3.39 16.68
C LYS A 123 0.09 2.16 15.99
N TYR A 124 1.20 1.63 16.51
CA TYR A 124 1.80 0.41 15.98
C TYR A 124 0.92 -0.82 16.16
N ARG A 125 0.26 -0.97 17.33
CA ARG A 125 -0.70 -2.05 17.59
C ARG A 125 -1.90 -1.96 16.65
N GLU A 126 -2.42 -0.76 16.41
CA GLU A 126 -3.52 -0.53 15.46
C GLU A 126 -3.12 -0.92 14.02
N GLN A 127 -1.93 -0.52 13.57
CA GLN A 127 -1.42 -0.93 12.27
C GLN A 127 -1.31 -2.46 12.17
N LEU A 128 -0.73 -3.09 13.18
CA LEU A 128 -0.57 -4.54 13.21
C LEU A 128 -1.92 -5.26 13.23
N LYS A 129 -2.92 -4.71 13.95
CA LYS A 129 -4.30 -5.22 13.93
C LYS A 129 -4.90 -5.17 12.53
N LYS A 130 -4.73 -4.08 11.80
CA LYS A 130 -5.16 -3.94 10.41
C LYS A 130 -4.46 -4.99 9.52
N GLU A 131 -3.15 -5.13 9.61
CA GLU A 131 -2.38 -6.11 8.84
C GLU A 131 -2.84 -7.56 9.10
N LEU A 132 -3.01 -7.94 10.37
CA LEU A 132 -3.50 -9.25 10.74
C LEU A 132 -4.94 -9.50 10.24
N THR A 133 -5.79 -8.47 10.29
CA THR A 133 -7.16 -8.53 9.76
C THR A 133 -7.13 -8.81 8.26
N MET A 134 -6.30 -8.08 7.51
CA MET A 134 -6.14 -8.25 6.07
C MET A 134 -5.60 -9.64 5.72
N GLN A 135 -4.61 -10.10 6.47
CA GLN A 135 -4.05 -11.44 6.28
C GLN A 135 -5.11 -12.53 6.50
N ARG A 136 -5.90 -12.45 7.57
CA ARG A 136 -6.99 -13.40 7.83
C ARG A 136 -8.10 -13.33 6.77
N LEU A 137 -8.40 -12.14 6.28
CA LEU A 137 -9.36 -11.96 5.18
C LEU A 137 -8.88 -12.67 3.92
N LEU A 138 -7.63 -12.44 3.52
CA LEU A 138 -7.02 -13.07 2.37
C LEU A 138 -6.98 -14.59 2.50
N ASP A 139 -6.58 -15.10 3.66
CA ASP A 139 -6.54 -16.54 3.94
C ASP A 139 -7.94 -17.15 3.82
N ARG A 140 -8.96 -16.48 4.31
CA ARG A 140 -10.34 -16.96 4.28
C ARG A 140 -10.97 -16.88 2.90
N GLU A 141 -10.82 -15.77 2.20
CA GLU A 141 -11.52 -15.50 0.93
C GLU A 141 -10.81 -16.11 -0.28
N VAL A 142 -9.48 -16.23 -0.22
CA VAL A 142 -8.69 -16.76 -1.34
C VAL A 142 -8.29 -18.20 -1.09
N ARG A 143 -7.55 -18.49 -0.01
CA ARG A 143 -6.97 -19.82 0.20
C ARG A 143 -8.01 -20.92 0.40
N ARG A 144 -9.18 -20.62 0.99
CA ARG A 144 -10.26 -21.61 1.16
C ARG A 144 -10.99 -21.93 -0.14
N ARG A 145 -10.89 -21.07 -1.16
CA ARG A 145 -11.51 -21.29 -2.47
C ARG A 145 -10.57 -21.94 -3.48
N VAL A 146 -9.28 -21.96 -3.19
CA VAL A 146 -8.28 -22.60 -4.04
C VAL A 146 -8.21 -24.08 -3.65
N HIS A 147 -8.74 -24.94 -4.50
CA HIS A 147 -8.57 -26.39 -4.41
C HIS A 147 -7.44 -26.76 -5.37
N ILE A 148 -6.34 -27.24 -4.82
CA ILE A 148 -5.21 -27.74 -5.59
C ILE A 148 -5.36 -29.25 -5.70
N SER A 149 -5.48 -29.76 -6.92
CA SER A 149 -5.55 -31.19 -7.20
C SER A 149 -4.19 -31.88 -7.07
N GLU A 150 -4.16 -33.19 -6.82
CA GLU A 150 -2.93 -33.97 -6.82
C GLU A 150 -2.19 -33.91 -8.17
N ALA A 151 -2.93 -33.77 -9.29
CA ALA A 151 -2.36 -33.63 -10.62
C ALA A 151 -1.60 -32.27 -10.73
N GLU A 152 -2.20 -31.17 -10.27
CA GLU A 152 -1.53 -29.85 -10.26
C GLU A 152 -0.28 -29.85 -9.37
N ILE A 153 -0.33 -30.57 -8.23
CA ILE A 153 0.85 -30.76 -7.36
C ILE A 153 1.94 -31.52 -8.11
N SER A 154 1.57 -32.62 -8.78
CA SER A 154 2.51 -33.47 -9.53
C SER A 154 3.14 -32.69 -10.70
N ASP A 155 2.34 -31.95 -11.47
CA ASP A 155 2.80 -31.10 -12.57
C ASP A 155 3.73 -29.99 -12.07
N PHE A 156 3.37 -29.34 -10.97
CA PHE A 156 4.22 -28.33 -10.34
C PHE A 156 5.57 -28.90 -9.88
N LEU A 157 5.57 -30.08 -9.27
CA LEU A 157 6.81 -30.73 -8.82
C LEU A 157 7.68 -31.16 -9.99
N SER A 158 7.10 -31.67 -11.08
CA SER A 158 7.84 -32.06 -12.28
C SER A 158 8.46 -30.86 -13.01
N GLN A 159 7.74 -29.76 -13.13
CA GLN A 159 8.24 -28.51 -13.68
C GLN A 159 9.36 -27.90 -12.79
N ARG A 160 9.23 -28.01 -11.47
CA ARG A 160 10.21 -27.51 -10.51
C ARG A 160 11.55 -28.26 -10.56
N GLN A 161 11.56 -29.52 -10.97
CA GLN A 161 12.80 -30.28 -11.19
C GLN A 161 13.57 -29.81 -12.45
N GLN A 162 12.87 -29.18 -13.40
CA GLN A 162 13.47 -28.65 -14.64
C GLN A 162 13.93 -27.18 -14.49
N VAL A 163 13.28 -26.42 -13.62
CA VAL A 163 13.64 -25.01 -13.33
C VAL A 163 14.53 -25.00 -12.10
N GLY A 164 15.80 -24.66 -12.28
CA GLY A 164 16.78 -24.58 -11.19
C GLY A 164 16.26 -23.80 -9.98
N ASN A 165 16.93 -23.96 -8.85
CA ASN A 165 16.58 -23.36 -7.55
C ASN A 165 16.76 -21.82 -7.52
N ASP A 166 16.69 -21.18 -8.69
CA ASP A 166 16.98 -19.77 -8.88
C ASP A 166 15.82 -18.89 -8.41
N GLY A 167 16.15 -17.95 -7.55
CA GLY A 167 15.21 -16.93 -7.11
C GLY A 167 15.37 -15.66 -7.95
N TYR A 168 14.25 -14.97 -8.16
CA TYR A 168 14.21 -13.69 -8.84
C TYR A 168 13.96 -12.57 -7.84
N HIS A 169 14.78 -11.53 -7.89
CA HIS A 169 14.49 -10.27 -7.20
C HIS A 169 13.73 -9.36 -8.16
N LEU A 170 12.44 -9.19 -7.94
CA LEU A 170 11.58 -8.51 -8.90
C LEU A 170 10.74 -7.39 -8.29
N SER A 171 10.32 -6.51 -9.17
CA SER A 171 9.34 -5.46 -8.90
C SER A 171 8.28 -5.48 -9.98
N HIS A 172 7.05 -5.07 -9.66
CA HIS A 172 5.97 -5.00 -10.63
C HIS A 172 5.20 -3.67 -10.57
N ILE A 173 4.57 -3.32 -11.70
CA ILE A 173 3.54 -2.29 -11.78
C ILE A 173 2.26 -2.99 -12.19
N LEU A 174 1.28 -3.02 -11.31
CA LEU A 174 -0.02 -3.66 -11.56
C LEU A 174 -1.02 -2.62 -12.06
N LEU A 175 -1.56 -2.86 -13.25
CA LEU A 175 -2.70 -2.14 -13.82
C LEU A 175 -3.89 -3.11 -13.86
N PRO A 176 -4.87 -3.00 -12.93
CA PRO A 176 -5.94 -3.96 -12.85
C PRO A 176 -6.89 -3.82 -14.03
N LEU A 177 -7.28 -4.95 -14.59
CA LEU A 177 -8.31 -5.05 -15.61
C LEU A 177 -9.61 -5.45 -14.92
N PRO A 178 -10.69 -4.62 -15.02
CA PRO A 178 -12.02 -5.01 -14.51
C PRO A 178 -12.54 -6.27 -15.22
N GLU A 179 -13.24 -7.14 -14.50
CA GLU A 179 -13.83 -8.37 -15.08
C GLU A 179 -14.79 -8.08 -16.25
N THR A 180 -15.47 -6.92 -16.19
CA THR A 180 -16.40 -6.45 -17.22
C THR A 180 -15.78 -5.38 -18.14
N ALA A 181 -14.47 -5.44 -18.37
CA ALA A 181 -13.79 -4.43 -19.17
C ALA A 181 -14.24 -4.48 -20.63
N THR A 182 -14.61 -3.31 -21.18
CA THR A 182 -14.87 -3.18 -22.62
C THR A 182 -13.55 -3.17 -23.40
N PRO A 183 -13.57 -3.48 -24.72
CA PRO A 183 -12.39 -3.42 -25.57
C PRO A 183 -11.65 -2.07 -25.50
N GLU A 184 -12.39 -0.96 -25.35
CA GLU A 184 -11.82 0.39 -25.21
C GLU A 184 -11.02 0.52 -23.92
N VAL A 185 -11.52 -0.04 -22.79
CA VAL A 185 -10.82 -0.05 -21.50
C VAL A 185 -9.55 -0.90 -21.58
N ILE A 186 -9.64 -2.07 -22.23
CA ILE A 186 -8.50 -2.95 -22.45
C ILE A 186 -7.42 -2.21 -23.25
N ASN A 187 -7.79 -1.63 -24.40
CA ASN A 187 -6.86 -0.87 -25.24
C ASN A 187 -6.21 0.29 -24.50
N LYS A 188 -6.99 1.03 -23.71
CA LYS A 188 -6.45 2.13 -22.90
C LYS A 188 -5.43 1.66 -21.87
N LEU A 189 -5.70 0.56 -21.17
CA LEU A 189 -4.76 -0.01 -20.19
C LEU A 189 -3.51 -0.56 -20.85
N GLN A 190 -3.63 -1.21 -22.02
CA GLN A 190 -2.49 -1.66 -22.80
C GLN A 190 -1.60 -0.49 -23.25
N GLN A 191 -2.20 0.59 -23.76
CA GLN A 191 -1.46 1.81 -24.12
C GLN A 191 -0.77 2.42 -22.91
N GLN A 192 -1.45 2.46 -21.76
CA GLN A 192 -0.86 2.95 -20.52
C GLN A 192 0.34 2.08 -20.11
N ALA A 193 0.21 0.76 -20.13
CA ALA A 193 1.29 -0.17 -19.82
C ALA A 193 2.48 0.03 -20.76
N GLN A 194 2.22 0.11 -22.08
CA GLN A 194 3.26 0.34 -23.08
C GLN A 194 4.00 1.67 -22.89
N ASN A 195 3.26 2.74 -22.57
CA ASN A 195 3.87 4.05 -22.27
C ASN A 195 4.76 3.99 -21.02
N LEU A 196 4.40 3.22 -20.01
CA LEU A 196 5.25 3.01 -18.82
C LEU A 196 6.52 2.24 -19.17
N VAL A 197 6.44 1.21 -20.02
CA VAL A 197 7.62 0.48 -20.52
C VAL A 197 8.56 1.41 -21.27
N ILE A 198 8.03 2.27 -22.15
CA ILE A 198 8.84 3.26 -22.89
C ILE A 198 9.56 4.21 -21.92
N GLN A 199 8.84 4.76 -20.94
CA GLN A 199 9.44 5.65 -19.93
C GLN A 199 10.56 4.94 -19.14
N LEU A 200 10.32 3.71 -18.72
CA LEU A 200 11.30 2.90 -17.99
C LEU A 200 12.57 2.64 -18.82
N ARG A 201 12.41 2.26 -20.08
CA ARG A 201 13.53 2.05 -21.02
C ARG A 201 14.30 3.34 -21.32
N ASN A 202 13.63 4.48 -21.24
CA ASN A 202 14.27 5.81 -21.34
C ASN A 202 14.88 6.30 -20.01
N GLY A 203 15.00 5.43 -19.00
CA GLY A 203 15.70 5.72 -17.74
C GLY A 203 14.84 6.32 -16.63
N ALA A 204 13.52 6.32 -16.77
CA ALA A 204 12.64 6.72 -15.65
C ALA A 204 12.78 5.72 -14.49
N SER A 205 12.63 6.23 -13.26
CA SER A 205 12.71 5.40 -12.07
C SER A 205 11.52 4.45 -11.96
N PHE A 206 11.77 3.14 -11.95
CA PHE A 206 10.74 2.12 -11.75
C PHE A 206 9.94 2.38 -10.46
N LYS A 207 10.63 2.65 -9.36
CA LYS A 207 10.00 2.90 -8.06
C LYS A 207 9.04 4.10 -8.10
N THR A 208 9.44 5.17 -8.80
CA THR A 208 8.61 6.37 -8.94
C THR A 208 7.36 6.11 -9.78
N LEU A 209 7.49 5.38 -10.90
CA LEU A 209 6.36 5.03 -11.75
C LEU A 209 5.43 4.01 -11.06
N ALA A 210 5.97 3.06 -10.31
CA ALA A 210 5.17 2.15 -9.51
C ALA A 210 4.35 2.92 -8.45
N ALA A 211 4.98 3.83 -7.72
CA ALA A 211 4.30 4.65 -6.71
C ALA A 211 3.24 5.58 -7.30
N ALA A 212 3.36 5.98 -8.57
CA ALA A 212 2.41 6.86 -9.25
C ALA A 212 1.26 6.10 -9.93
N HIS A 213 1.52 4.91 -10.46
CA HIS A 213 0.60 4.26 -11.40
C HIS A 213 0.17 2.84 -11.01
N SER A 214 0.95 2.14 -10.17
CA SER A 214 0.61 0.78 -9.76
C SER A 214 -0.58 0.78 -8.79
N GLN A 215 -1.46 -0.21 -8.95
CA GLN A 215 -2.51 -0.51 -7.98
C GLN A 215 -2.19 -1.76 -7.16
N GLY A 216 -0.97 -2.27 -7.27
CA GLY A 216 -0.46 -3.31 -6.39
C GLY A 216 -0.27 -2.81 -4.96
N ARG A 217 -0.33 -3.73 -4.02
CA ARG A 217 -0.15 -3.45 -2.59
C ARG A 217 1.19 -2.75 -2.30
N GLU A 218 2.22 -3.11 -3.06
CA GLU A 218 3.58 -2.59 -2.93
C GLU A 218 3.82 -1.30 -3.74
N ALA A 219 2.77 -0.68 -4.29
CA ALA A 219 2.88 0.51 -5.14
C ALA A 219 3.69 1.64 -4.49
N LEU A 220 3.30 2.04 -3.27
CA LEU A 220 3.97 3.11 -2.52
C LEU A 220 5.36 2.71 -2.01
N ASP A 221 5.66 1.42 -2.01
CA ASP A 221 6.98 0.85 -1.72
C ASP A 221 7.87 0.72 -2.96
N GLY A 222 7.41 1.30 -4.08
CA GLY A 222 8.12 1.26 -5.36
C GLY A 222 7.89 -0.03 -6.16
N GLY A 223 6.83 -0.78 -5.85
CA GLY A 223 6.44 -2.00 -6.55
C GLY A 223 7.34 -3.22 -6.25
N VAL A 224 8.15 -3.17 -5.20
CA VAL A 224 9.14 -4.21 -4.89
C VAL A 224 8.47 -5.44 -4.30
N LEU A 225 8.53 -6.58 -5.00
CA LEU A 225 8.10 -7.89 -4.50
C LEU A 225 9.22 -8.61 -3.73
N GLY A 226 10.49 -8.18 -3.90
CA GLY A 226 11.66 -8.80 -3.28
C GLY A 226 12.07 -10.12 -3.97
N TRP A 227 12.82 -10.94 -3.24
CA TRP A 227 13.23 -12.27 -3.72
C TRP A 227 12.06 -13.24 -3.70
N ARG A 228 11.81 -13.86 -4.86
CA ARG A 228 10.81 -14.89 -5.03
C ARG A 228 11.46 -16.10 -5.71
N PRO A 229 11.37 -17.29 -5.12
CA PRO A 229 11.74 -18.53 -5.80
C PRO A 229 10.90 -18.69 -7.09
N SER A 230 11.50 -19.18 -8.17
CA SER A 230 10.80 -19.42 -9.44
C SER A 230 9.51 -20.23 -9.26
N GLY A 231 9.53 -21.28 -8.42
CA GLY A 231 8.36 -22.08 -8.12
C GLY A 231 7.27 -21.40 -7.28
N GLN A 232 7.41 -20.15 -6.87
CA GLN A 232 6.37 -19.34 -6.22
C GLN A 232 5.79 -18.28 -7.15
N LEU A 233 6.27 -18.22 -8.38
CA LEU A 233 5.79 -17.28 -9.39
C LEU A 233 4.84 -17.99 -10.35
N PRO A 234 3.78 -17.30 -10.83
CA PRO A 234 2.99 -17.79 -11.94
C PRO A 234 3.85 -18.04 -13.18
N ASP A 235 3.50 -19.03 -14.00
CA ASP A 235 4.25 -19.38 -15.22
C ASP A 235 4.46 -18.22 -16.15
N LEU A 236 3.48 -17.31 -16.24
CA LEU A 236 3.58 -16.09 -17.04
C LEU A 236 4.81 -15.26 -16.66
N PHE A 237 5.08 -15.11 -15.36
CA PHE A 237 6.25 -14.38 -14.86
C PHE A 237 7.54 -15.17 -15.11
N VAL A 238 7.53 -16.48 -14.84
CA VAL A 238 8.72 -17.33 -15.04
C VAL A 238 9.14 -17.32 -16.50
N ASN A 239 8.19 -17.45 -17.42
CA ASN A 239 8.44 -17.42 -18.86
C ASN A 239 9.00 -16.08 -19.36
N ALA A 240 8.58 -14.97 -18.76
CA ALA A 240 9.14 -13.66 -19.08
C ALA A 240 10.54 -13.50 -18.47
N LEU A 241 10.70 -13.81 -17.19
CA LEU A 241 11.95 -13.61 -16.43
C LEU A 241 13.10 -14.47 -16.95
N SER A 242 12.82 -15.71 -17.42
CA SER A 242 13.84 -16.61 -17.97
C SER A 242 14.53 -16.07 -19.23
N LYS A 243 13.92 -15.08 -19.89
CA LYS A 243 14.42 -14.46 -21.13
C LYS A 243 14.99 -13.05 -20.91
N MET A 244 15.00 -12.59 -19.64
CA MET A 244 15.38 -11.22 -19.30
C MET A 244 16.73 -11.16 -18.62
N ASP A 245 17.52 -10.16 -18.99
CA ASP A 245 18.74 -9.82 -18.29
C ASP A 245 18.43 -9.09 -16.97
N LYS A 246 19.41 -9.11 -16.06
CA LYS A 246 19.32 -8.40 -14.79
C LYS A 246 19.11 -6.90 -15.04
N GLY A 247 18.06 -6.36 -14.46
CA GLY A 247 17.68 -4.95 -14.59
C GLY A 247 16.85 -4.62 -15.82
N ALA A 248 16.51 -5.63 -16.66
CA ALA A 248 15.62 -5.44 -17.80
C ALA A 248 14.17 -5.17 -17.36
N VAL A 249 13.41 -4.58 -18.29
CA VAL A 249 11.97 -4.32 -18.16
C VAL A 249 11.24 -5.17 -19.18
N SER A 250 10.29 -5.99 -18.74
CA SER A 250 9.47 -6.84 -19.62
C SER A 250 8.53 -5.99 -20.50
N GLU A 251 8.02 -6.59 -21.55
CA GLU A 251 6.77 -6.14 -22.16
C GLU A 251 5.62 -6.31 -21.14
N PRO A 252 4.47 -5.61 -21.33
CA PRO A 252 3.28 -5.87 -20.56
C PRO A 252 2.87 -7.34 -20.65
N LEU A 253 2.56 -7.94 -19.51
CA LEU A 253 2.20 -9.35 -19.38
C LEU A 253 0.69 -9.50 -19.19
#